data_f6a1a626f55021bf59a7a2a4b8b9ec97
#
_entry.id   f6a1a626f55021bf59a7a2a4b8b9ec97
#
_cell.length_a   1.000
_cell.length_b   1.000
_cell.length_c   1.000
_cell.angle_alpha   90.00
_cell.angle_beta   90.00
_cell.angle_gamma   90.00
#
_symmetry.space_group_name_H-M   'P 1'
#
loop_
_entity.id
_entity.type
_entity.pdbx_description
1 polymer ?
#
loop_
_entity_poly.entity_id
_entity_poly.type
_entity_poly.pdbx_seq_one_letter_code
_entity_poly.pdbx_strand_id
1 'polypeptide(L)'
;QRQMCIRDSNTPYMKRFFLAALLLFAAVAFTGCDNDDDDLYDTLSGRVWAGDLGFYQDGRIPLDSYVYFGADGFGTDELRYADTGRYLDTLNIQWDAYDDTVYIDYGRVDLPRELRRVHIRRGMQTTDLYIGGRYYDRITLYMQ
;
A
#
# COMPACT_ATOMS: atom_id res chain seq x y z
N GLN A 1 43.39 -19.87 -63.71
CA GLN A 1 43.13 -19.44 -62.35
C GLN A 1 42.23 -18.19 -62.40
N ARG A 2 40.96 -18.34 -62.03
CA ARG A 2 39.97 -17.18 -61.89
C ARG A 2 39.97 -16.79 -60.46
N GLN A 3 40.44 -15.58 -60.13
CA GLN A 3 40.24 -14.94 -58.83
C GLN A 3 38.83 -14.43 -58.73
N MET A 4 38.07 -14.94 -57.78
CA MET A 4 36.78 -14.41 -57.39
C MET A 4 37.00 -13.21 -56.48
N CYS A 5 36.71 -12.01 -56.94
CA CYS A 5 36.61 -10.82 -56.08
C CYS A 5 35.37 -10.92 -55.22
N ILE A 6 35.52 -11.14 -53.93
CA ILE A 6 34.48 -10.98 -52.95
C ILE A 6 34.30 -9.47 -52.72
N ARG A 7 33.18 -8.96 -53.21
CA ARG A 7 32.79 -7.55 -53.05
C ARG A 7 32.18 -7.39 -51.67
N ASP A 8 32.98 -6.91 -50.69
CA ASP A 8 32.51 -6.48 -49.40
C ASP A 8 31.58 -5.28 -49.56
N SER A 9 30.27 -5.50 -49.59
CA SER A 9 29.27 -4.45 -49.51
C SER A 9 29.03 -4.09 -48.04
N ASN A 10 29.99 -3.39 -47.46
CA ASN A 10 29.83 -2.75 -46.17
C ASN A 10 29.04 -1.45 -46.36
N THR A 11 27.72 -1.56 -46.44
CA THR A 11 26.85 -0.38 -46.50
C THR A 11 26.73 0.23 -45.11
N PRO A 12 27.27 1.44 -44.90
CA PRO A 12 27.21 2.12 -43.59
C PRO A 12 25.76 2.43 -43.10
N TYR A 13 24.81 2.26 -44.01
CA TYR A 13 23.40 2.45 -43.71
C TYR A 13 22.82 1.40 -42.77
N MET A 14 23.16 0.12 -42.91
CA MET A 14 22.60 -0.91 -42.01
C MET A 14 23.07 -0.77 -40.57
N LYS A 15 24.32 -0.34 -40.33
CA LYS A 15 24.85 -0.14 -38.98
C LYS A 15 24.10 1.00 -38.24
N ARG A 16 23.68 2.02 -38.99
CA ARG A 16 22.89 3.14 -38.39
C ARG A 16 21.46 2.75 -38.08
N PHE A 17 20.85 1.89 -38.88
CA PHE A 17 19.52 1.35 -38.62
C PHE A 17 19.49 0.43 -37.39
N PHE A 18 20.50 -0.46 -37.24
CA PHE A 18 20.63 -1.32 -36.06
C PHE A 18 20.89 -0.52 -34.79
N LEU A 19 21.67 0.53 -34.82
CA LEU A 19 21.90 1.41 -33.68
C LEU A 19 20.65 2.20 -33.29
N ALA A 20 19.92 2.70 -34.29
CA ALA A 20 18.67 3.41 -34.05
C ALA A 20 17.57 2.48 -33.51
N ALA A 21 17.46 1.26 -34.01
CA ALA A 21 16.54 0.24 -33.49
C ALA A 21 16.89 -0.20 -32.07
N LEU A 22 18.18 -0.36 -31.76
CA LEU A 22 18.63 -0.70 -30.41
C LEU A 22 18.37 0.42 -29.40
N LEU A 23 18.53 1.69 -29.80
CA LEU A 23 18.19 2.86 -28.97
C LEU A 23 16.69 3.01 -28.75
N LEU A 24 15.86 2.69 -29.75
CA LEU A 24 14.40 2.67 -29.62
C LEU A 24 13.93 1.53 -28.70
N PHE A 25 14.55 0.35 -28.78
CA PHE A 25 14.25 -0.75 -27.85
C PHE A 25 14.71 -0.45 -26.43
N ALA A 26 15.84 0.22 -26.23
CA ALA A 26 16.28 0.66 -24.91
C ALA A 26 15.35 1.72 -24.31
N ALA A 27 14.81 2.64 -25.13
CA ALA A 27 13.86 3.65 -24.66
C ALA A 27 12.51 3.05 -24.21
N VAL A 28 12.06 1.98 -24.86
CA VAL A 28 10.82 1.27 -24.47
C VAL A 28 11.04 0.39 -23.23
N ALA A 29 12.26 -0.07 -22.97
CA ALA A 29 12.58 -0.86 -21.77
C ALA A 29 12.70 0.01 -20.50
N PHE A 30 12.79 1.34 -20.64
CA PHE A 30 12.81 2.29 -19.52
C PHE A 30 11.47 3.01 -19.28
N THR A 31 10.46 2.77 -20.11
CA THR A 31 9.08 2.97 -19.67
C THR A 31 8.70 1.76 -18.81
N GLY A 32 9.45 1.57 -17.70
CA GLY A 32 8.96 0.82 -16.59
C GLY A 32 7.59 1.40 -16.29
N CYS A 33 6.57 0.58 -16.28
CA CYS A 33 5.35 0.91 -15.58
C CYS A 33 5.81 1.42 -14.21
N ASP A 34 5.66 2.72 -13.95
CA ASP A 34 5.40 3.17 -12.61
C ASP A 34 4.08 2.49 -12.26
N ASN A 35 4.19 1.24 -11.81
CA ASN A 35 3.21 0.69 -10.91
C ASN A 35 3.41 1.47 -9.62
N ASP A 36 2.86 2.69 -9.57
CA ASP A 36 2.59 3.44 -8.34
C ASP A 36 1.47 2.74 -7.52
N ASP A 37 1.10 1.54 -7.91
CA ASP A 37 0.50 0.53 -7.06
C ASP A 37 1.61 -0.18 -6.28
N ASP A 38 2.38 0.54 -5.47
CA ASP A 38 2.94 -0.04 -4.27
C ASP A 38 1.74 -0.63 -3.55
N ASP A 39 1.63 -1.95 -3.62
CA ASP A 39 0.47 -2.67 -3.12
C ASP A 39 0.21 -2.13 -1.71
N LEU A 40 -0.95 -1.53 -1.50
CA LEU A 40 -1.33 -0.94 -0.23
C LEU A 40 -1.12 -1.95 0.90
N TYR A 41 -1.31 -3.23 0.58
CA TYR A 41 -1.03 -4.35 1.47
C TYR A 41 0.44 -4.38 1.90
N ASP A 42 1.39 -4.30 0.97
CA ASP A 42 2.83 -4.32 1.26
C ASP A 42 3.26 -3.07 2.05
N THR A 43 2.66 -1.93 1.74
CA THR A 43 2.94 -0.68 2.46
C THR A 43 2.51 -0.73 3.92
N LEU A 44 1.42 -1.41 4.23
CA LEU A 44 0.88 -1.53 5.59
C LEU A 44 1.51 -2.69 6.37
N SER A 45 1.88 -3.78 5.69
CA SER A 45 2.38 -5.02 6.31
C SER A 45 3.61 -4.81 7.18
N GLY A 46 3.62 -5.48 8.34
CA GLY A 46 4.73 -5.46 9.29
C GLY A 46 4.89 -4.14 10.05
N ARG A 47 3.91 -3.25 9.99
CA ARG A 47 3.97 -1.91 10.62
C ARG A 47 2.81 -1.70 11.58
N VAL A 48 3.02 -0.78 12.52
CA VAL A 48 1.99 -0.31 13.45
C VAL A 48 1.50 1.07 13.00
N TRP A 49 0.19 1.23 12.97
CA TRP A 49 -0.46 2.50 12.65
C TRP A 49 -1.36 2.92 13.81
N ALA A 50 -1.19 4.14 14.29
CA ALA A 50 -1.93 4.64 15.44
C ALA A 50 -2.84 5.81 15.11
N GLY A 51 -4.05 5.79 15.68
CA GLY A 51 -5.05 6.86 15.59
C GLY A 51 -6.44 6.41 16.01
N ASP A 52 -7.43 7.27 15.78
CA ASP A 52 -8.81 7.01 16.15
C ASP A 52 -9.51 6.12 15.10
N LEU A 53 -9.88 4.90 15.46
CA LEU A 53 -10.72 3.99 14.67
C LEU A 53 -12.18 3.90 15.18
N GLY A 54 -12.60 4.90 15.94
CA GLY A 54 -14.01 5.00 16.42
C GLY A 54 -14.31 4.06 17.57
N PHE A 55 -13.33 3.73 18.41
CA PHE A 55 -13.56 2.94 19.62
C PHE A 55 -13.82 3.84 20.82
N TYR A 56 -14.73 3.38 21.66
CA TYR A 56 -15.07 4.07 22.90
C TYR A 56 -15.26 3.07 24.03
N GLN A 57 -14.68 3.34 25.19
CA GLN A 57 -15.04 2.61 26.40
C GLN A 57 -16.36 3.13 26.94
N ASP A 58 -17.31 2.23 27.21
CA ASP A 58 -18.64 2.54 27.73
C ASP A 58 -19.41 3.62 26.90
N GLY A 59 -19.09 3.71 25.59
CA GLY A 59 -19.69 4.65 24.65
C GLY A 59 -19.37 6.14 24.91
N ARG A 60 -18.39 6.44 25.75
CA ARG A 60 -18.09 7.84 26.15
C ARG A 60 -16.62 8.21 26.14
N ILE A 61 -15.72 7.30 26.52
CA ILE A 61 -14.30 7.60 26.65
C ILE A 61 -13.60 7.18 25.36
N PRO A 62 -13.03 8.11 24.57
CA PRO A 62 -12.41 7.80 23.31
C PRO A 62 -11.14 6.96 23.54
N LEU A 63 -10.92 6.02 22.61
CA LEU A 63 -9.75 5.15 22.58
C LEU A 63 -9.00 5.35 21.28
N ASP A 64 -7.68 5.39 21.37
CA ASP A 64 -6.79 5.30 20.21
C ASP A 64 -6.45 3.83 19.93
N SER A 65 -6.43 3.50 18.67
CA SER A 65 -6.01 2.21 18.12
C SER A 65 -4.55 2.24 17.75
N TYR A 66 -3.83 1.16 18.06
CA TYR A 66 -2.48 0.87 17.58
C TYR A 66 -2.54 -0.44 16.79
N VAL A 67 -2.82 -0.31 15.51
CA VAL A 67 -3.09 -1.45 14.63
C VAL A 67 -1.78 -1.97 14.05
N TYR A 68 -1.45 -3.22 14.36
CA TYR A 68 -0.39 -3.96 13.68
C TYR A 68 -0.98 -4.81 12.56
N PHE A 69 -0.55 -4.56 11.34
CA PHE A 69 -0.93 -5.31 10.15
C PHE A 69 0.12 -6.39 9.87
N GLY A 70 -0.15 -7.65 10.22
CA GLY A 70 0.76 -8.76 9.92
C GLY A 70 0.72 -9.16 8.46
N ALA A 71 1.85 -9.61 7.91
CA ALA A 71 1.99 -9.98 6.50
C ALA A 71 1.25 -11.26 6.08
N ASP A 72 0.58 -11.91 7.00
CA ASP A 72 -0.24 -13.10 6.78
C ASP A 72 -1.76 -12.82 6.76
N GLY A 73 -2.15 -11.53 6.74
CA GLY A 73 -3.55 -11.10 6.80
C GLY A 73 -4.15 -11.12 8.20
N PHE A 74 -3.35 -11.42 9.23
CA PHE A 74 -3.74 -11.32 10.63
C PHE A 74 -3.00 -10.16 11.30
N GLY A 75 -3.54 -9.70 12.41
CA GLY A 75 -2.92 -8.61 13.15
C GLY A 75 -3.54 -8.41 14.51
N THR A 76 -3.17 -7.30 15.13
CA THR A 76 -3.71 -6.90 16.43
C THR A 76 -4.04 -5.42 16.44
N ASP A 77 -5.07 -5.04 17.16
CA ASP A 77 -5.38 -3.66 17.48
C ASP A 77 -5.29 -3.46 18.99
N GLU A 78 -4.26 -2.75 19.42
CA GLU A 78 -4.07 -2.41 20.83
C GLU A 78 -4.82 -1.10 21.12
N LEU A 79 -5.82 -1.19 22.00
CA LEU A 79 -6.64 -0.06 22.40
C LEU A 79 -6.05 0.64 23.61
N ARG A 80 -5.92 1.95 23.53
CA ARG A 80 -5.42 2.81 24.60
C ARG A 80 -6.37 3.98 24.84
N TYR A 81 -6.44 4.45 26.08
CA TYR A 81 -7.16 5.69 26.39
C TYR A 81 -6.53 6.89 25.68
N ALA A 82 -7.29 7.62 24.89
CA ALA A 82 -6.78 8.74 24.10
C ALA A 82 -6.19 9.89 24.94
N ASP A 83 -6.68 10.08 26.17
CA ASP A 83 -6.23 11.12 27.10
C ASP A 83 -4.93 10.78 27.85
N THR A 84 -4.71 9.51 28.17
CA THR A 84 -3.60 9.06 29.03
C THR A 84 -2.62 8.15 28.32
N GLY A 85 -2.97 7.61 27.15
CA GLY A 85 -2.17 6.58 26.47
C GLY A 85 -2.11 5.24 27.21
N ARG A 86 -2.89 5.09 28.31
CA ARG A 86 -2.89 3.87 29.12
C ARG A 86 -3.53 2.73 28.35
N TYR A 87 -2.85 1.58 28.32
CA TYR A 87 -3.36 0.35 27.74
C TYR A 87 -4.71 -0.07 28.35
N LEU A 88 -5.62 -0.50 27.51
CA LEU A 88 -6.92 -1.05 27.88
C LEU A 88 -7.01 -2.52 27.50
N ASP A 89 -6.89 -2.84 26.21
CA ASP A 89 -7.13 -4.19 25.68
C ASP A 89 -6.40 -4.39 24.35
N THR A 90 -6.33 -5.63 23.87
CA THR A 90 -5.83 -5.99 22.55
C THR A 90 -6.83 -6.88 21.84
N LEU A 91 -7.26 -6.44 20.66
CA LEU A 91 -8.17 -7.19 19.80
C LEU A 91 -7.36 -7.88 18.70
N ASN A 92 -7.69 -9.15 18.42
CA ASN A 92 -7.19 -9.84 17.23
C ASN A 92 -8.00 -9.41 16.03
N ILE A 93 -7.33 -9.18 14.90
CA ILE A 93 -7.96 -8.78 13.65
C ILE A 93 -7.58 -9.73 12.51
N GLN A 94 -8.47 -9.83 11.54
CA GLN A 94 -8.15 -10.22 10.18
C GLN A 94 -8.22 -8.96 9.31
N TRP A 95 -7.29 -8.83 8.38
CA TRP A 95 -7.27 -7.65 7.52
C TRP A 95 -6.88 -8.02 6.09
N ASP A 96 -7.31 -7.19 5.16
CA ASP A 96 -6.95 -7.27 3.75
C ASP A 96 -6.94 -5.85 3.16
N ALA A 97 -6.24 -5.68 2.05
CA ALA A 97 -6.22 -4.42 1.32
C ALA A 97 -6.42 -4.68 -0.16
N TYR A 98 -7.29 -3.89 -0.78
CA TYR A 98 -7.58 -3.97 -2.20
C TYR A 98 -7.83 -2.56 -2.76
N ASP A 99 -7.16 -2.23 -3.85
CA ASP A 99 -7.12 -0.88 -4.42
C ASP A 99 -6.69 0.16 -3.34
N ASP A 100 -7.54 1.13 -3.08
CA ASP A 100 -7.35 2.18 -2.07
C ASP A 100 -8.10 1.92 -0.76
N THR A 101 -8.49 0.68 -0.49
CA THR A 101 -9.35 0.32 0.66
C THR A 101 -8.70 -0.76 1.52
N VAL A 102 -8.70 -0.55 2.83
CA VAL A 102 -8.30 -1.53 3.85
C VAL A 102 -9.53 -2.03 4.58
N TYR A 103 -9.65 -3.33 4.70
CA TYR A 103 -10.70 -4.02 5.44
C TYR A 103 -10.14 -4.58 6.73
N ILE A 104 -10.77 -4.29 7.86
CA ILE A 104 -10.37 -4.78 9.19
C ILE A 104 -11.58 -5.45 9.83
N ASP A 105 -11.46 -6.75 10.07
CA ASP A 105 -12.51 -7.57 10.71
C ASP A 105 -12.07 -7.94 12.14
N TYR A 106 -12.89 -7.55 13.10
CA TYR A 106 -12.74 -7.87 14.54
C TYR A 106 -13.54 -9.13 14.94
N GLY A 107 -14.09 -9.84 13.97
CA GLY A 107 -14.89 -11.03 14.18
C GLY A 107 -16.20 -10.74 14.88
N ARG A 108 -16.41 -11.40 16.04
CA ARG A 108 -17.65 -11.18 16.83
C ARG A 108 -17.50 -10.15 17.94
N VAL A 109 -16.32 -9.56 18.07
CA VAL A 109 -16.02 -8.64 19.19
C VAL A 109 -16.54 -7.25 18.88
N ASP A 110 -16.40 -6.79 17.63
CA ASP A 110 -16.85 -5.48 17.21
C ASP A 110 -17.23 -5.47 15.71
N LEU A 111 -17.81 -4.36 15.26
CA LEU A 111 -18.15 -4.15 13.85
C LEU A 111 -16.87 -4.00 12.99
N PRO A 112 -16.90 -4.46 11.75
CA PRO A 112 -15.76 -4.30 10.85
C PRO A 112 -15.51 -2.81 10.56
N ARG A 113 -14.23 -2.47 10.30
CA ARG A 113 -13.80 -1.15 9.81
C ARG A 113 -13.39 -1.26 8.35
N GLU A 114 -13.73 -0.25 7.59
CA GLU A 114 -13.25 -0.06 6.24
C GLU A 114 -12.59 1.31 6.16
N LEU A 115 -11.32 1.33 5.76
CA LEU A 115 -10.57 2.55 5.52
C LEU A 115 -10.55 2.75 4.01
N ARG A 116 -11.38 3.65 3.49
CA ARG A 116 -11.52 3.91 2.06
C ARG A 116 -10.76 5.17 1.64
N ARG A 117 -10.34 5.22 0.38
CA ARG A 117 -9.56 6.33 -0.17
C ARG A 117 -8.28 6.55 0.65
N VAL A 118 -7.58 5.47 0.92
CA VAL A 118 -6.33 5.48 1.68
C VAL A 118 -5.27 6.25 0.90
N HIS A 119 -4.69 7.24 1.54
CA HIS A 119 -3.59 8.00 1.00
C HIS A 119 -2.45 8.07 2.02
N ILE A 120 -1.30 7.46 1.69
CA ILE A 120 -0.13 7.40 2.57
C ILE A 120 0.93 8.37 2.09
N ARG A 121 1.38 9.23 2.98
CA ARG A 121 2.47 10.15 2.71
C ARG A 121 3.33 10.37 3.96
N ARG A 122 4.62 10.08 3.85
CA ARG A 122 5.61 10.33 4.93
C ARG A 122 5.23 9.73 6.29
N GLY A 123 4.72 8.49 6.30
CA GLY A 123 4.31 7.82 7.53
C GLY A 123 2.97 8.30 8.12
N MET A 124 2.20 9.05 7.36
CA MET A 124 0.87 9.51 7.70
C MET A 124 -0.13 8.94 6.68
N GLN A 125 -1.15 8.28 7.16
CA GLN A 125 -2.24 7.73 6.37
C GLN A 125 -3.50 8.55 6.62
N THR A 126 -4.05 9.16 5.56
CA THR A 126 -5.36 9.83 5.61
C THR A 126 -6.38 8.97 4.89
N THR A 127 -7.55 8.79 5.48
CA THR A 127 -8.58 7.87 4.98
C THR A 127 -9.97 8.25 5.47
N ASP A 128 -10.99 7.77 4.78
CA ASP A 128 -12.37 7.82 5.24
C ASP A 128 -12.71 6.52 5.97
N LEU A 129 -13.04 6.64 7.25
CA LEU A 129 -13.42 5.52 8.10
C LEU A 129 -14.91 5.19 7.93
N TYR A 130 -15.20 3.92 7.72
CA TYR A 130 -16.54 3.34 7.77
C TYR A 130 -16.59 2.27 8.86
N ILE A 131 -17.65 2.26 9.65
CA ILE A 131 -17.90 1.29 10.72
C ILE A 131 -19.18 0.54 10.39
N GLY A 132 -19.11 -0.78 10.22
CA GLY A 132 -20.26 -1.60 9.83
C GLY A 132 -20.91 -1.13 8.52
N GLY A 133 -20.11 -0.66 7.57
CA GLY A 133 -20.54 -0.16 6.27
C GLY A 133 -21.12 1.27 6.26
N ARG A 134 -21.12 1.98 7.40
CA ARG A 134 -21.58 3.37 7.49
C ARG A 134 -20.42 4.33 7.64
N TYR A 135 -20.41 5.40 6.85
CA TYR A 135 -19.42 6.48 7.00
C TYR A 135 -19.43 7.01 8.44
N TYR A 136 -18.26 7.06 9.03
CA TYR A 136 -18.04 7.57 10.38
C TYR A 136 -17.37 8.95 10.34
N ASP A 137 -16.11 9.02 9.87
CA ASP A 137 -15.36 10.28 9.79
C ASP A 137 -14.19 10.14 8.82
N ARG A 138 -13.51 11.26 8.56
CA ARG A 138 -12.21 11.29 7.88
C ARG A 138 -11.11 11.37 8.93
N ILE A 139 -10.29 10.34 8.98
CA ILE A 139 -9.29 10.16 10.02
C ILE A 139 -7.86 10.21 9.48
N THR A 140 -6.92 10.34 10.40
CA THR A 140 -5.49 10.21 10.10
C THR A 140 -4.85 9.22 11.05
N LEU A 141 -4.13 8.24 10.49
CA LEU A 141 -3.30 7.31 11.24
C LEU A 141 -1.83 7.65 11.03
N TYR A 142 -1.01 7.41 12.04
CA TYR A 142 0.41 7.69 12.04
C TYR A 142 1.21 6.41 12.22
N MET A 143 2.20 6.19 11.37
CA MET A 143 3.14 5.07 11.48
C MET A 143 4.02 5.28 12.72
N GLN A 144 4.13 4.22 13.52
CA GLN A 144 4.88 4.19 14.78
C GLN A 144 6.28 3.59 14.61
#